data_3b84aeff4cb8671321ad5d28f684acde
#
_entry.id   3b84aeff4cb8671321ad5d28f684acde
#
_cell.length_a   1.000
_cell.length_b   1.000
_cell.length_c   1.000
_cell.angle_alpha   90.00
_cell.angle_beta   90.00
_cell.angle_gamma   90.00
#
_symmetry.space_group_name_H-M   'P 1'
#
loop_
_entity.id
_entity.type
_entity.pdbx_description
1 polymer ?
#
loop_
_entity_poly.entity_id
_entity_poly.type
_entity_poly.pdbx_seq_one_letter_code
_entity_poly.pdbx_strand_id
1 'polypeptide(L)'
;MKRDLVGRRLVVTGAARGIGEKVARLAAARGAQVTVIGLEAERLRALAGELGPAAAWREADVRDGAALRAAIDEAAEVMGGIDLVVANAGVVAYGTVRQTDEASFERVLDINLNGVFRTLKYATPHLERSRGHVLVVASALSFMPLAAMASYGASKAAAELLALTYRQEVAHLGVTVGLVHPSWIDTDLVRGAEADLPSFQGLRARLPYPGNVTTSSDRAAAAIVDGLVRRRSRVYVPRAVVVANWAKAALNSPLAWPWAKRFAARAVPSLEREVAALGRHDQLTPGTGTPAVKTRPSRP
;
A
#
# COMPACT_ATOMS: atom_id res chain seq x y z
N MET A 1 -25.94 -5.49 -7.11
CA MET A 1 -24.52 -5.04 -7.15
C MET A 1 -24.21 -4.66 -8.60
N LYS A 2 -23.49 -3.52 -8.82
CA LYS A 2 -23.10 -3.09 -10.18
C LYS A 2 -22.15 -4.11 -10.79
N ARG A 3 -22.34 -4.46 -12.06
CA ARG A 3 -21.47 -5.37 -12.83
C ARG A 3 -20.70 -4.58 -13.91
N ASP A 4 -20.08 -3.49 -13.51
CA ASP A 4 -19.42 -2.52 -14.39
C ASP A 4 -17.96 -2.87 -14.78
N LEU A 5 -17.49 -4.05 -14.32
CA LEU A 5 -16.21 -4.65 -14.72
C LEU A 5 -16.35 -5.94 -15.53
N VAL A 6 -17.54 -6.25 -16.04
CA VAL A 6 -17.74 -7.44 -16.88
C VAL A 6 -16.80 -7.37 -18.09
N GLY A 7 -16.06 -8.47 -18.33
CA GLY A 7 -15.09 -8.59 -19.40
C GLY A 7 -13.78 -7.83 -19.18
N ARG A 8 -13.59 -7.16 -18.02
CA ARG A 8 -12.31 -6.53 -17.67
C ARG A 8 -11.37 -7.52 -16.98
N ARG A 9 -10.10 -7.45 -17.33
CA ARG A 9 -9.02 -8.33 -16.87
C ARG A 9 -8.11 -7.53 -15.95
N LEU A 10 -8.10 -7.92 -14.67
CA LEU A 10 -7.43 -7.20 -13.59
C LEU A 10 -6.29 -8.03 -13.00
N VAL A 11 -5.11 -7.43 -12.87
CA VAL A 11 -3.99 -7.95 -12.07
C VAL A 11 -3.85 -7.12 -10.79
N VAL A 12 -3.71 -7.79 -9.64
CA VAL A 12 -3.47 -7.15 -8.33
C VAL A 12 -2.23 -7.75 -7.69
N THR A 13 -1.20 -6.94 -7.42
CA THR A 13 -0.02 -7.37 -6.66
C THR A 13 -0.22 -7.17 -5.16
N GLY A 14 0.39 -8.03 -4.33
CA GLY A 14 0.21 -8.00 -2.87
C GLY A 14 -1.24 -8.31 -2.47
N ALA A 15 -1.88 -9.27 -3.16
CA ALA A 15 -3.30 -9.54 -3.04
C ALA A 15 -3.66 -10.61 -2.01
N ALA A 16 -2.68 -11.21 -1.31
CA ALA A 16 -2.94 -12.28 -0.35
C ALA A 16 -3.70 -11.81 0.91
N ARG A 17 -3.71 -10.51 1.19
CA ARG A 17 -4.37 -9.90 2.36
C ARG A 17 -4.67 -8.41 2.16
N GLY A 18 -5.36 -7.83 3.14
CA GLY A 18 -5.56 -6.40 3.27
C GLY A 18 -6.29 -5.73 2.11
N ILE A 19 -5.77 -4.60 1.64
CA ILE A 19 -6.39 -3.82 0.56
C ILE A 19 -6.45 -4.62 -0.73
N GLY A 20 -5.35 -5.30 -1.10
CA GLY A 20 -5.26 -6.05 -2.35
C GLY A 20 -6.28 -7.18 -2.44
N GLU A 21 -6.44 -7.97 -1.37
CA GLU A 21 -7.46 -9.01 -1.26
C GLU A 21 -8.88 -8.44 -1.43
N LYS A 22 -9.20 -7.36 -0.70
CA LYS A 22 -10.53 -6.73 -0.76
C LYS A 22 -10.83 -6.14 -2.13
N VAL A 23 -9.83 -5.58 -2.81
CA VAL A 23 -9.94 -5.10 -4.19
C VAL A 23 -10.23 -6.26 -5.14
N ALA A 24 -9.50 -7.36 -5.03
CA ALA A 24 -9.70 -8.55 -5.85
C ALA A 24 -11.13 -9.11 -5.68
N ARG A 25 -11.58 -9.26 -4.43
CA ARG A 25 -12.94 -9.72 -4.10
C ARG A 25 -14.02 -8.83 -4.72
N LEU A 26 -13.91 -7.53 -4.52
CA LEU A 26 -14.91 -6.60 -5.03
C LEU A 26 -14.90 -6.49 -6.55
N ALA A 27 -13.72 -6.53 -7.18
CA ALA A 27 -13.59 -6.49 -8.64
C ALA A 27 -14.22 -7.76 -9.29
N ALA A 28 -13.90 -8.94 -8.76
CA ALA A 28 -14.53 -10.20 -9.21
C ALA A 28 -16.05 -10.18 -9.04
N ALA A 29 -16.54 -9.70 -7.90
CA ALA A 29 -17.97 -9.55 -7.65
C ALA A 29 -18.64 -8.54 -8.61
N ARG A 30 -17.87 -7.58 -9.18
CA ARG A 30 -18.33 -6.67 -10.25
C ARG A 30 -18.15 -7.24 -11.67
N GLY A 31 -17.68 -8.49 -11.79
CA GLY A 31 -17.58 -9.22 -13.05
C GLY A 31 -16.22 -9.19 -13.74
N ALA A 32 -15.17 -8.71 -13.08
CA ALA A 32 -13.82 -8.78 -13.60
C ALA A 32 -13.28 -10.22 -13.58
N GLN A 33 -12.45 -10.56 -14.55
CA GLN A 33 -11.49 -11.64 -14.44
C GLN A 33 -10.31 -11.11 -13.62
N VAL A 34 -9.86 -11.86 -12.61
CA VAL A 34 -8.86 -11.35 -11.67
C VAL A 34 -7.72 -12.34 -11.51
N THR A 35 -6.47 -11.87 -11.73
CA THR A 35 -5.29 -12.59 -11.28
C THR A 35 -4.68 -11.91 -10.07
N VAL A 36 -4.54 -12.67 -8.98
CA VAL A 36 -3.95 -12.23 -7.72
C VAL A 36 -2.49 -12.71 -7.64
N ILE A 37 -1.56 -11.77 -7.35
CA ILE A 37 -0.12 -12.02 -7.28
C ILE A 37 0.39 -11.64 -5.87
N GLY A 38 1.26 -12.47 -5.30
CA GLY A 38 1.89 -12.23 -3.99
C GLY A 38 2.78 -13.37 -3.55
N LEU A 39 3.20 -13.38 -2.28
CA LEU A 39 4.12 -14.37 -1.71
C LEU A 39 3.42 -15.55 -1.02
N GLU A 40 2.18 -15.38 -0.60
CA GLU A 40 1.50 -16.34 0.27
C GLU A 40 0.65 -17.28 -0.57
N ALA A 41 1.28 -18.26 -1.23
CA ALA A 41 0.67 -19.17 -2.20
C ALA A 41 -0.65 -19.80 -1.72
N GLU A 42 -0.69 -20.31 -0.48
CA GLU A 42 -1.90 -20.93 0.07
C GLU A 42 -3.07 -19.95 0.19
N ARG A 43 -2.78 -18.70 0.63
CA ARG A 43 -3.82 -17.65 0.70
C ARG A 43 -4.29 -17.21 -0.66
N LEU A 44 -3.37 -17.07 -1.62
CA LEU A 44 -3.70 -16.69 -3.00
C LEU A 44 -4.53 -17.78 -3.68
N ARG A 45 -4.18 -19.06 -3.47
CA ARG A 45 -4.94 -20.21 -4.00
C ARG A 45 -6.35 -20.24 -3.42
N ALA A 46 -6.48 -20.10 -2.10
CA ALA A 46 -7.78 -20.05 -1.43
C ALA A 46 -8.61 -18.88 -1.95
N LEU A 47 -8.02 -17.68 -2.03
CA LEU A 47 -8.69 -16.50 -2.56
C LEU A 47 -9.18 -16.72 -4.00
N ALA A 48 -8.33 -17.22 -4.90
CA ALA A 48 -8.72 -17.46 -6.28
C ALA A 48 -9.87 -18.49 -6.37
N GLY A 49 -9.83 -19.56 -5.55
CA GLY A 49 -10.91 -20.51 -5.45
C GLY A 49 -12.26 -19.89 -5.02
N GLU A 50 -12.23 -18.99 -4.05
CA GLU A 50 -13.42 -18.27 -3.57
C GLU A 50 -13.95 -17.25 -4.60
N LEU A 51 -13.06 -16.66 -5.41
CA LEU A 51 -13.44 -15.73 -6.48
C LEU A 51 -14.09 -16.41 -7.68
N GLY A 52 -13.91 -17.72 -7.80
CA GLY A 52 -14.53 -18.54 -8.85
C GLY A 52 -13.66 -18.77 -10.09
N PRO A 53 -14.21 -19.43 -11.12
CA PRO A 53 -13.41 -19.96 -12.25
C PRO A 53 -12.78 -18.89 -13.16
N ALA A 54 -13.22 -17.65 -13.04
CA ALA A 54 -12.63 -16.51 -13.78
C ALA A 54 -11.45 -15.87 -13.04
N ALA A 55 -11.01 -16.44 -11.91
CA ALA A 55 -9.88 -15.96 -11.15
C ALA A 55 -8.69 -16.91 -11.25
N ALA A 56 -7.49 -16.33 -11.23
CA ALA A 56 -6.23 -17.06 -11.18
C ALA A 56 -5.32 -16.49 -10.09
N TRP A 57 -4.30 -17.22 -9.73
CA TRP A 57 -3.29 -16.79 -8.77
C TRP A 57 -1.88 -17.11 -9.28
N ARG A 58 -0.91 -16.31 -8.85
CA ARG A 58 0.52 -16.57 -9.10
C ARG A 58 1.32 -16.20 -7.86
N GLU A 59 2.24 -17.06 -7.49
CA GLU A 59 3.23 -16.74 -6.48
C GLU A 59 4.38 -15.99 -7.14
N ALA A 60 4.64 -14.76 -6.69
CA ALA A 60 5.80 -14.00 -7.11
C ALA A 60 6.14 -12.94 -6.06
N ASP A 61 7.44 -12.84 -5.76
CA ASP A 61 7.99 -11.71 -5.01
C ASP A 61 8.21 -10.54 -5.98
N VAL A 62 7.66 -9.36 -5.64
CA VAL A 62 7.87 -8.16 -6.46
C VAL A 62 9.34 -7.70 -6.49
N ARG A 63 10.19 -8.24 -5.61
CA ARG A 63 11.65 -8.05 -5.62
C ARG A 63 12.35 -8.87 -6.68
N ASP A 64 11.79 -10.02 -7.04
CA ASP A 64 12.28 -10.86 -8.12
C ASP A 64 11.65 -10.43 -9.45
N GLY A 65 12.47 -9.74 -10.28
CA GLY A 65 12.00 -9.23 -11.56
C GLY A 65 11.63 -10.34 -12.55
N ALA A 66 12.31 -11.47 -12.54
CA ALA A 66 12.03 -12.59 -13.46
C ALA A 66 10.73 -13.30 -13.07
N ALA A 67 10.54 -13.61 -11.79
CA ALA A 67 9.33 -14.23 -11.28
C ALA A 67 8.10 -13.33 -11.48
N LEU A 68 8.21 -12.03 -11.18
CA LEU A 68 7.12 -11.08 -11.36
C LEU A 68 6.73 -10.92 -12.84
N ARG A 69 7.74 -10.86 -13.73
CA ARG A 69 7.48 -10.80 -15.18
C ARG A 69 6.72 -12.04 -15.64
N ALA A 70 7.20 -13.23 -15.31
CA ALA A 70 6.55 -14.49 -15.67
C ALA A 70 5.09 -14.52 -15.15
N ALA A 71 4.87 -14.12 -13.88
CA ALA A 71 3.53 -14.08 -13.30
C ALA A 71 2.58 -13.11 -14.02
N ILE A 72 3.06 -11.96 -14.49
CA ILE A 72 2.26 -10.99 -15.26
C ILE A 72 1.99 -11.50 -16.66
N ASP A 73 2.99 -12.07 -17.35
CA ASP A 73 2.83 -12.60 -18.70
C ASP A 73 1.86 -13.79 -18.71
N GLU A 74 1.98 -14.72 -17.77
CA GLU A 74 1.03 -15.85 -17.58
C GLU A 74 -0.39 -15.37 -17.22
N ALA A 75 -0.52 -14.32 -16.41
CA ALA A 75 -1.80 -13.71 -16.12
C ALA A 75 -2.46 -13.17 -17.40
N ALA A 76 -1.67 -12.55 -18.27
CA ALA A 76 -2.16 -12.06 -19.55
C ALA A 76 -2.58 -13.20 -20.49
N GLU A 77 -1.82 -14.30 -20.53
CA GLU A 77 -2.18 -15.49 -21.31
C GLU A 77 -3.52 -16.09 -20.85
N VAL A 78 -3.64 -16.37 -19.56
CA VAL A 78 -4.84 -16.98 -18.98
C VAL A 78 -6.09 -16.13 -19.18
N MET A 79 -5.99 -14.81 -19.04
CA MET A 79 -7.13 -13.90 -19.20
C MET A 79 -7.32 -13.40 -20.64
N GLY A 80 -6.39 -13.69 -21.57
CA GLY A 80 -6.41 -13.14 -22.93
C GLY A 80 -5.97 -11.66 -23.00
N GLY A 81 -5.20 -11.18 -22.02
CA GLY A 81 -4.66 -9.83 -21.91
C GLY A 81 -4.86 -9.19 -20.54
N ILE A 82 -4.47 -7.93 -20.38
CA ILE A 82 -4.64 -7.17 -19.13
C ILE A 82 -5.22 -5.79 -19.47
N ASP A 83 -6.32 -5.41 -18.82
CA ASP A 83 -6.96 -4.09 -18.96
C ASP A 83 -6.65 -3.18 -17.77
N LEU A 84 -6.53 -3.78 -16.59
CA LEU A 84 -6.43 -3.07 -15.31
C LEU A 84 -5.30 -3.66 -14.47
N VAL A 85 -4.55 -2.80 -13.78
CA VAL A 85 -3.52 -3.22 -12.83
C VAL A 85 -3.66 -2.43 -11.54
N VAL A 86 -3.51 -3.10 -10.40
CA VAL A 86 -3.32 -2.46 -9.10
C VAL A 86 -1.97 -2.86 -8.55
N ALA A 87 -1.00 -1.94 -8.62
CA ALA A 87 0.31 -2.08 -8.01
C ALA A 87 0.17 -1.76 -6.50
N ASN A 88 -0.15 -2.81 -5.72
CA ASN A 88 -0.51 -2.66 -4.30
C ASN A 88 0.52 -3.28 -3.34
N ALA A 89 1.36 -4.20 -3.78
CA ALA A 89 2.37 -4.82 -2.91
C ALA A 89 3.14 -3.76 -2.11
N GLY A 90 3.28 -3.97 -0.82
CA GLY A 90 3.95 -3.02 0.04
C GLY A 90 4.04 -3.48 1.49
N VAL A 91 5.06 -3.01 2.17
CA VAL A 91 5.37 -3.27 3.58
C VAL A 91 5.65 -1.97 4.31
N VAL A 92 5.62 -2.01 5.63
CA VAL A 92 6.01 -0.90 6.50
C VAL A 92 7.20 -1.32 7.35
N ALA A 93 8.15 -0.40 7.52
CA ALA A 93 9.11 -0.46 8.62
C ALA A 93 8.99 0.82 9.45
N TYR A 94 9.24 0.68 10.72
CA TYR A 94 9.14 1.74 11.72
C TYR A 94 10.45 1.85 12.51
N GLY A 95 10.70 3.04 12.99
CA GLY A 95 11.91 3.44 13.69
C GLY A 95 12.38 4.81 13.18
N THR A 96 13.10 5.53 14.05
CA THR A 96 13.77 6.78 13.62
C THR A 96 14.91 6.44 12.69
N VAL A 97 15.38 7.41 11.89
CA VAL A 97 16.51 7.23 10.97
C VAL A 97 17.75 6.69 11.67
N ARG A 98 17.98 7.12 12.92
CA ARG A 98 19.15 6.67 13.70
C ARG A 98 19.03 5.25 14.25
N GLN A 99 17.82 4.66 14.25
CA GLN A 99 17.57 3.31 14.77
C GLN A 99 17.39 2.28 13.65
N THR A 100 16.75 2.70 12.55
CA THR A 100 16.44 1.79 11.44
C THR A 100 17.72 1.24 10.84
N ASP A 101 17.84 -0.08 10.78
CA ASP A 101 18.94 -0.76 10.10
C ASP A 101 18.83 -0.62 8.58
N GLU A 102 19.97 -0.63 7.90
CA GLU A 102 20.03 -0.44 6.45
C GLU A 102 19.25 -1.50 5.68
N ALA A 103 19.31 -2.76 6.11
CA ALA A 103 18.63 -3.86 5.44
C ALA A 103 17.10 -3.73 5.50
N SER A 104 16.54 -3.25 6.62
CA SER A 104 15.11 -2.95 6.73
C SER A 104 14.72 -1.75 5.86
N PHE A 105 15.56 -0.72 5.79
CA PHE A 105 15.34 0.44 4.92
C PHE A 105 15.34 0.01 3.44
N GLU A 106 16.37 -0.72 3.00
CA GLU A 106 16.51 -1.22 1.63
C GLU A 106 15.36 -2.14 1.23
N ARG A 107 14.95 -3.04 2.13
CA ARG A 107 13.81 -3.94 1.89
C ARG A 107 12.53 -3.18 1.62
N VAL A 108 12.26 -2.11 2.39
CA VAL A 108 11.07 -1.26 2.17
C VAL A 108 11.14 -0.58 0.81
N LEU A 109 12.29 -0.07 0.40
CA LEU A 109 12.47 0.54 -0.91
C LEU A 109 12.33 -0.50 -2.03
N ASP A 110 12.91 -1.69 -1.86
CA ASP A 110 12.85 -2.72 -2.91
C ASP A 110 11.43 -3.23 -3.14
N ILE A 111 10.63 -3.37 -2.08
CA ILE A 111 9.23 -3.78 -2.22
C ILE A 111 8.35 -2.61 -2.70
N ASN A 112 8.39 -1.47 -2.00
CA ASN A 112 7.42 -0.39 -2.20
C ASN A 112 7.70 0.49 -3.41
N LEU A 113 8.95 0.58 -3.85
CA LEU A 113 9.40 1.39 -4.99
C LEU A 113 9.80 0.52 -6.17
N ASN A 114 10.83 -0.34 -6.02
CA ASN A 114 11.30 -1.18 -7.11
C ASN A 114 10.26 -2.21 -7.54
N GLY A 115 9.46 -2.75 -6.58
CA GLY A 115 8.34 -3.63 -6.88
C GLY A 115 7.25 -2.94 -7.71
N VAL A 116 6.96 -1.66 -7.41
CA VAL A 116 6.05 -0.84 -8.24
C VAL A 116 6.66 -0.63 -9.63
N PHE A 117 7.93 -0.23 -9.71
CA PHE A 117 8.63 -0.04 -10.98
C PHE A 117 8.57 -1.31 -11.86
N ARG A 118 8.90 -2.47 -11.29
CA ARG A 118 8.84 -3.75 -12.00
C ARG A 118 7.42 -4.09 -12.44
N THR A 119 6.42 -3.87 -11.57
CA THR A 119 5.01 -4.09 -11.92
C THR A 119 4.59 -3.23 -13.10
N LEU A 120 4.91 -1.93 -13.10
CA LEU A 120 4.61 -1.02 -14.20
C LEU A 120 5.32 -1.45 -15.49
N LYS A 121 6.64 -1.72 -15.40
CA LYS A 121 7.47 -2.12 -16.53
C LYS A 121 6.94 -3.36 -17.24
N TYR A 122 6.61 -4.41 -16.49
CA TYR A 122 6.18 -5.68 -17.08
C TYR A 122 4.70 -5.68 -17.51
N ALA A 123 3.86 -4.87 -16.88
CA ALA A 123 2.46 -4.71 -17.30
C ALA A 123 2.30 -3.79 -18.53
N THR A 124 3.26 -2.91 -18.82
CA THR A 124 3.15 -1.92 -19.90
C THR A 124 2.81 -2.53 -21.26
N PRO A 125 3.47 -3.60 -21.76
CA PRO A 125 3.16 -4.16 -23.09
C PRO A 125 1.70 -4.67 -23.20
N HIS A 126 1.14 -5.18 -22.11
CA HIS A 126 -0.24 -5.66 -22.05
C HIS A 126 -1.24 -4.51 -21.94
N LEU A 127 -0.92 -3.50 -21.13
CA LEU A 127 -1.74 -2.29 -20.95
C LEU A 127 -1.77 -1.44 -22.25
N GLU A 128 -0.69 -1.38 -23.00
CA GLU A 128 -0.65 -0.71 -24.31
C GLU A 128 -1.67 -1.33 -25.28
N ARG A 129 -1.67 -2.65 -25.41
CA ARG A 129 -2.60 -3.37 -26.32
C ARG A 129 -4.07 -3.12 -25.98
N SER A 130 -4.39 -2.99 -24.70
CA SER A 130 -5.75 -2.77 -24.21
C SER A 130 -6.12 -1.29 -24.02
N ARG A 131 -5.15 -0.37 -24.19
CA ARG A 131 -5.25 1.03 -23.73
C ARG A 131 -5.74 1.08 -22.29
N GLY A 132 -5.08 0.30 -21.44
CA GLY A 132 -5.52 -0.04 -20.09
C GLY A 132 -5.39 1.09 -19.07
N HIS A 133 -5.59 0.71 -17.79
CA HIS A 133 -5.44 1.62 -16.66
C HIS A 133 -4.70 0.96 -15.50
N VAL A 134 -3.78 1.68 -14.88
CA VAL A 134 -3.10 1.23 -13.68
C VAL A 134 -3.32 2.19 -12.51
N LEU A 135 -3.57 1.62 -11.34
CA LEU A 135 -3.55 2.33 -10.06
C LEU A 135 -2.34 1.90 -9.24
N VAL A 136 -1.53 2.86 -8.82
CA VAL A 136 -0.41 2.65 -7.88
C VAL A 136 -0.86 3.03 -6.48
N VAL A 137 -0.72 2.10 -5.53
CA VAL A 137 -1.07 2.35 -4.13
C VAL A 137 0.11 3.05 -3.43
N ALA A 138 0.02 4.37 -3.40
CA ALA A 138 0.88 5.27 -2.64
C ALA A 138 0.45 5.34 -1.16
N SER A 139 0.46 6.51 -0.54
CA SER A 139 0.01 6.75 0.84
C SER A 139 -0.22 8.24 1.06
N ALA A 140 -0.98 8.60 2.10
CA ALA A 140 -0.98 9.96 2.63
C ALA A 140 0.43 10.39 3.10
N LEU A 141 1.26 9.43 3.53
CA LEU A 141 2.66 9.67 3.91
C LEU A 141 3.57 9.99 2.72
N SER A 142 3.10 9.91 1.48
CA SER A 142 3.84 10.43 0.31
C SER A 142 4.04 11.95 0.37
N PHE A 143 3.18 12.67 1.09
CA PHE A 143 3.21 14.14 1.19
C PHE A 143 3.05 14.68 2.62
N MET A 144 2.89 13.79 3.61
CA MET A 144 2.80 14.13 5.03
C MET A 144 3.90 13.37 5.78
N PRO A 145 5.03 14.02 6.14
CA PRO A 145 6.07 13.35 6.92
C PRO A 145 5.57 12.99 8.32
N LEU A 146 5.93 11.81 8.78
CA LEU A 146 5.63 11.33 10.12
C LEU A 146 6.89 10.74 10.74
N ALA A 147 7.21 11.15 11.96
CA ALA A 147 8.37 10.62 12.71
C ALA A 147 8.26 9.09 12.87
N ALA A 148 9.38 8.41 12.87
CA ALA A 148 9.53 6.96 12.91
C ALA A 148 8.98 6.20 11.69
N MET A 149 8.65 6.89 10.58
CA MET A 149 8.15 6.30 9.34
C MET A 149 8.97 6.70 8.11
N ALA A 150 10.26 7.01 8.30
CA ALA A 150 11.09 7.59 7.25
C ALA A 150 11.24 6.69 6.02
N SER A 151 11.55 5.40 6.20
CA SER A 151 11.69 4.43 5.10
C SER A 151 10.39 4.27 4.31
N TYR A 152 9.28 4.12 5.01
CA TYR A 152 7.97 3.98 4.40
C TYR A 152 7.54 5.27 3.67
N GLY A 153 7.63 6.43 4.33
CA GLY A 153 7.27 7.72 3.74
C GLY A 153 8.10 8.02 2.49
N ALA A 154 9.42 7.83 2.57
CA ALA A 154 10.33 8.00 1.43
C ALA A 154 9.97 7.08 0.26
N SER A 155 9.73 5.78 0.52
CA SER A 155 9.36 4.82 -0.51
C SER A 155 8.04 5.18 -1.20
N LYS A 156 7.03 5.64 -0.45
CA LYS A 156 5.72 6.01 -1.00
C LYS A 156 5.76 7.34 -1.75
N ALA A 157 6.57 8.30 -1.30
CA ALA A 157 6.81 9.56 -2.04
C ALA A 157 7.53 9.28 -3.37
N ALA A 158 8.54 8.42 -3.36
CA ALA A 158 9.24 8.01 -4.57
C ALA A 158 8.33 7.24 -5.53
N ALA A 159 7.50 6.33 -5.04
CA ALA A 159 6.52 5.61 -5.87
C ALA A 159 5.45 6.55 -6.45
N GLU A 160 5.03 7.60 -5.72
CA GLU A 160 4.13 8.63 -6.26
C GLU A 160 4.79 9.37 -7.43
N LEU A 161 6.03 9.85 -7.25
CA LEU A 161 6.74 10.57 -8.30
C LEU A 161 7.01 9.67 -9.53
N LEU A 162 7.42 8.42 -9.31
CA LEU A 162 7.58 7.42 -10.36
C LEU A 162 6.29 7.25 -11.17
N ALA A 163 5.15 7.09 -10.50
CA ALA A 163 3.87 6.93 -11.18
C ALA A 163 3.43 8.18 -11.94
N LEU A 164 3.73 9.38 -11.45
CA LEU A 164 3.47 10.64 -12.15
C LEU A 164 4.34 10.79 -13.40
N THR A 165 5.61 10.39 -13.34
CA THR A 165 6.51 10.36 -14.49
C THR A 165 6.05 9.33 -15.51
N TYR A 166 5.81 8.10 -15.08
CA TYR A 166 5.30 7.03 -15.93
C TYR A 166 3.99 7.40 -16.64
N ARG A 167 3.10 8.14 -15.98
CA ARG A 167 1.86 8.65 -16.58
C ARG A 167 2.13 9.51 -17.82
N GLN A 168 3.20 10.31 -17.81
CA GLN A 168 3.59 11.12 -18.97
C GLN A 168 4.17 10.26 -20.09
N GLU A 169 5.02 9.29 -19.72
CA GLU A 169 5.70 8.40 -20.63
C GLU A 169 4.73 7.51 -21.45
N VAL A 170 3.64 7.04 -20.83
CA VAL A 170 2.68 6.13 -21.49
C VAL A 170 1.45 6.81 -22.06
N ALA A 171 1.34 8.14 -21.93
CA ALA A 171 0.16 8.89 -22.40
C ALA A 171 -0.09 8.70 -23.91
N HIS A 172 0.96 8.67 -24.72
CA HIS A 172 0.90 8.46 -26.16
C HIS A 172 0.45 7.04 -26.55
N LEU A 173 0.58 6.06 -25.64
CA LEU A 173 0.11 4.68 -25.79
C LEU A 173 -1.38 4.52 -25.45
N GLY A 174 -2.04 5.57 -24.98
CA GLY A 174 -3.41 5.51 -24.51
C GLY A 174 -3.60 4.84 -23.15
N VAL A 175 -2.50 4.52 -22.45
CA VAL A 175 -2.51 3.98 -21.09
C VAL A 175 -2.73 5.10 -20.11
N THR A 176 -3.63 4.87 -19.13
CA THR A 176 -3.91 5.85 -18.08
C THR A 176 -3.37 5.37 -16.73
N VAL A 177 -2.86 6.31 -15.94
CA VAL A 177 -2.21 6.03 -14.64
C VAL A 177 -2.87 6.87 -13.56
N GLY A 178 -3.18 6.23 -12.45
CA GLY A 178 -3.71 6.89 -11.26
C GLY A 178 -3.00 6.47 -10.00
N LEU A 179 -3.19 7.26 -8.97
CA LEU A 179 -2.60 7.10 -7.64
C LEU A 179 -3.69 6.90 -6.60
N VAL A 180 -3.47 5.98 -5.68
CA VAL A 180 -4.31 5.81 -4.49
C VAL A 180 -3.55 6.33 -3.28
N HIS A 181 -4.16 7.23 -2.52
CA HIS A 181 -3.60 7.78 -1.30
C HIS A 181 -4.45 7.35 -0.09
N PRO A 182 -4.24 6.11 0.41
CA PRO A 182 -4.85 5.71 1.67
C PRO A 182 -4.18 6.43 2.83
N SER A 183 -4.97 6.78 3.85
CA SER A 183 -4.49 7.08 5.19
C SER A 183 -4.47 5.79 6.00
N TRP A 184 -5.01 5.78 7.21
CA TRP A 184 -5.07 4.60 8.06
C TRP A 184 -6.20 3.68 7.59
N ILE A 185 -5.82 2.53 7.03
CA ILE A 185 -6.77 1.50 6.61
C ILE A 185 -6.68 0.34 7.59
N ASP A 186 -7.83 -0.14 8.05
CA ASP A 186 -7.94 -1.31 8.93
C ASP A 186 -7.48 -2.57 8.20
N THR A 187 -6.21 -2.89 8.38
CA THR A 187 -5.50 -4.02 7.77
C THR A 187 -4.53 -4.62 8.80
N ASP A 188 -4.06 -5.84 8.56
CA ASP A 188 -3.04 -6.48 9.41
C ASP A 188 -1.79 -5.63 9.54
N LEU A 189 -1.40 -4.92 8.48
CA LEU A 189 -0.25 -4.03 8.46
C LEU A 189 -0.38 -2.90 9.50
N VAL A 190 -1.53 -2.25 9.58
CA VAL A 190 -1.77 -1.15 10.53
C VAL A 190 -2.00 -1.70 11.94
N ARG A 191 -2.81 -2.77 12.08
CA ARG A 191 -3.04 -3.41 13.38
C ARG A 191 -1.76 -3.94 14.01
N GLY A 192 -0.89 -4.56 13.20
CA GLY A 192 0.40 -5.03 13.67
C GLY A 192 1.33 -3.89 14.11
N ALA A 193 1.39 -2.79 13.35
CA ALA A 193 2.19 -1.63 13.75
C ALA A 193 1.66 -0.99 15.06
N GLU A 194 0.35 -0.96 15.27
CA GLU A 194 -0.26 -0.47 16.51
C GLU A 194 -0.02 -1.42 17.70
N ALA A 195 0.01 -2.72 17.45
CA ALA A 195 0.33 -3.72 18.48
C ALA A 195 1.81 -3.66 18.88
N ASP A 196 2.69 -3.45 17.91
CA ASP A 196 4.14 -3.33 18.13
C ASP A 196 4.50 -1.98 18.82
N LEU A 197 3.78 -0.91 18.49
CA LEU A 197 4.06 0.45 18.95
C LEU A 197 2.82 1.10 19.60
N PRO A 198 2.53 0.83 20.88
CA PRO A 198 1.38 1.42 21.58
C PRO A 198 1.36 2.96 21.60
N SER A 199 2.55 3.61 21.68
CA SER A 199 2.68 5.07 21.60
C SER A 199 2.24 5.62 20.24
N PHE A 200 2.34 4.81 19.18
CA PHE A 200 1.92 5.18 17.84
C PHE A 200 0.39 5.35 17.75
N GLN A 201 -0.38 4.50 18.44
CA GLN A 201 -1.82 4.64 18.53
C GLN A 201 -2.21 5.96 19.21
N GLY A 202 -1.57 6.28 20.36
CA GLY A 202 -1.77 7.54 21.06
C GLY A 202 -1.37 8.78 20.25
N LEU A 203 -0.29 8.67 19.47
CA LEU A 203 0.16 9.70 18.56
C LEU A 203 -0.88 9.96 17.47
N ARG A 204 -1.36 8.90 16.82
CA ARG A 204 -2.35 8.98 15.77
C ARG A 204 -3.67 9.60 16.23
N ALA A 205 -4.14 9.25 17.43
CA ALA A 205 -5.36 9.81 17.99
C ALA A 205 -5.32 11.33 18.15
N ARG A 206 -4.11 11.92 18.26
CA ARG A 206 -3.89 13.37 18.39
C ARG A 206 -3.73 14.10 17.08
N LEU A 207 -3.67 13.39 15.94
CA LEU A 207 -3.62 14.03 14.64
C LEU A 207 -4.93 14.73 14.33
N PRO A 208 -4.91 15.86 13.60
CA PRO A 208 -6.14 16.48 13.13
C PRO A 208 -6.83 15.58 12.10
N TYR A 209 -8.16 15.73 11.97
CA TYR A 209 -8.92 15.07 10.92
C TYR A 209 -8.35 15.44 9.53
N PRO A 210 -8.18 14.48 8.61
CA PRO A 210 -8.56 13.07 8.65
C PRO A 210 -7.46 12.12 9.19
N GLY A 211 -6.37 12.64 9.74
CA GLY A 211 -5.21 11.86 10.20
C GLY A 211 -5.49 10.95 11.39
N ASN A 212 -6.56 11.20 12.16
CA ASN A 212 -6.95 10.41 13.33
C ASN A 212 -8.00 9.32 13.02
N VAL A 213 -8.46 9.18 11.77
CA VAL A 213 -9.56 8.28 11.41
C VAL A 213 -9.05 7.02 10.73
N THR A 214 -9.48 5.86 11.20
CA THR A 214 -9.29 4.57 10.52
C THR A 214 -10.46 4.32 9.58
N THR A 215 -10.14 3.99 8.32
CA THR A 215 -11.12 3.61 7.31
C THR A 215 -11.09 2.08 7.14
N SER A 216 -12.24 1.43 7.00
CA SER A 216 -12.29 -0.01 6.76
C SER A 216 -11.66 -0.38 5.41
N SER A 217 -11.06 -1.57 5.34
CA SER A 217 -10.50 -2.12 4.11
C SER A 217 -11.54 -2.26 2.99
N ASP A 218 -12.81 -2.53 3.33
CA ASP A 218 -13.90 -2.60 2.36
C ASP A 218 -14.22 -1.24 1.73
N ARG A 219 -14.22 -0.15 2.52
CA ARG A 219 -14.36 1.21 1.98
C ARG A 219 -13.19 1.61 1.09
N ALA A 220 -11.97 1.20 1.47
CA ALA A 220 -10.79 1.42 0.66
C ALA A 220 -10.89 0.68 -0.68
N ALA A 221 -11.26 -0.59 -0.65
CA ALA A 221 -11.48 -1.39 -1.85
C ALA A 221 -12.56 -0.79 -2.75
N ALA A 222 -13.68 -0.32 -2.18
CA ALA A 222 -14.75 0.32 -2.94
C ALA A 222 -14.26 1.58 -3.66
N ALA A 223 -13.47 2.43 -2.98
CA ALA A 223 -12.90 3.64 -3.59
C ALA A 223 -11.90 3.30 -4.71
N ILE A 224 -11.08 2.26 -4.53
CA ILE A 224 -10.08 1.82 -5.52
C ILE A 224 -10.79 1.23 -6.75
N VAL A 225 -11.75 0.33 -6.55
CA VAL A 225 -12.49 -0.28 -7.66
C VAL A 225 -13.30 0.76 -8.43
N ASP A 226 -13.93 1.73 -7.75
CA ASP A 226 -14.57 2.86 -8.42
C ASP A 226 -13.54 3.74 -9.17
N GLY A 227 -12.32 3.83 -8.64
CA GLY A 227 -11.18 4.47 -9.31
C GLY A 227 -10.78 3.77 -10.61
N LEU A 228 -10.72 2.43 -10.60
CA LEU A 228 -10.45 1.61 -11.79
C LEU A 228 -11.54 1.79 -12.85
N VAL A 229 -12.82 1.65 -12.47
CA VAL A 229 -13.96 1.80 -13.40
C VAL A 229 -13.94 3.17 -14.08
N ARG A 230 -13.66 4.23 -13.33
CA ARG A 230 -13.68 5.62 -13.82
C ARG A 230 -12.33 6.10 -14.33
N ARG A 231 -11.31 5.25 -14.35
CA ARG A 231 -9.92 5.60 -14.71
C ARG A 231 -9.44 6.88 -14.02
N ARG A 232 -9.64 6.95 -12.70
CA ARG A 232 -9.31 8.17 -11.94
C ARG A 232 -7.80 8.35 -11.83
N SER A 233 -7.35 9.57 -12.02
CA SER A 233 -5.94 9.94 -11.83
C SER A 233 -5.52 10.01 -10.35
N ARG A 234 -6.48 10.20 -9.43
CA ARG A 234 -6.24 10.20 -7.97
C ARG A 234 -7.45 9.66 -7.21
N VAL A 235 -7.17 8.81 -6.23
CA VAL A 235 -8.15 8.22 -5.31
C VAL A 235 -7.66 8.47 -3.89
N TYR A 236 -8.39 9.25 -3.10
CA TYR A 236 -8.07 9.54 -1.70
C TYR A 236 -8.97 8.71 -0.78
N VAL A 237 -8.39 8.09 0.27
CA VAL A 237 -9.12 7.23 1.20
C VAL A 237 -8.69 7.54 2.66
N PRO A 238 -9.57 8.19 3.44
CA PRO A 238 -10.85 8.79 3.08
C PRO A 238 -10.70 10.00 2.13
N ARG A 239 -11.77 10.42 1.51
CA ARG A 239 -11.74 11.55 0.54
C ARG A 239 -11.12 12.82 1.11
N ALA A 240 -11.28 13.06 2.40
CA ALA A 240 -10.73 14.23 3.08
C ALA A 240 -9.19 14.33 3.04
N VAL A 241 -8.47 13.25 2.73
CA VAL A 241 -7.01 13.26 2.53
C VAL A 241 -6.59 14.20 1.39
N VAL A 242 -7.50 14.51 0.46
CA VAL A 242 -7.26 15.52 -0.59
C VAL A 242 -6.87 16.89 -0.01
N VAL A 243 -7.46 17.29 1.11
CA VAL A 243 -7.18 18.57 1.76
C VAL A 243 -5.73 18.63 2.23
N ALA A 244 -5.24 17.54 2.84
CA ALA A 244 -3.83 17.44 3.25
C ALA A 244 -2.87 17.49 2.05
N ASN A 245 -3.25 16.87 0.93
CA ASN A 245 -2.44 16.95 -0.29
C ASN A 245 -2.38 18.37 -0.88
N TRP A 246 -3.47 19.12 -0.83
CA TRP A 246 -3.45 20.53 -1.26
C TRP A 246 -2.67 21.41 -0.29
N ALA A 247 -2.75 21.12 1.02
CA ALA A 247 -2.05 21.85 2.06
C ALA A 247 -0.57 21.42 2.23
N LYS A 248 -0.06 20.46 1.46
CA LYS A 248 1.28 19.88 1.66
C LYS A 248 2.41 20.92 1.72
N ALA A 249 2.36 21.96 0.89
CA ALA A 249 3.36 23.02 0.90
C ALA A 249 3.34 23.81 2.22
N ALA A 250 2.16 24.12 2.74
CA ALA A 250 1.99 24.80 4.01
C ALA A 250 2.38 23.91 5.18
N LEU A 251 1.99 22.62 5.16
CA LEU A 251 2.33 21.65 6.20
C LEU A 251 3.84 21.38 6.32
N ASN A 252 4.57 21.48 5.21
CA ASN A 252 6.04 21.30 5.16
C ASN A 252 6.80 22.64 5.21
N SER A 253 6.12 23.76 5.43
CA SER A 253 6.74 25.06 5.49
C SER A 253 7.44 25.32 6.84
N PRO A 254 8.39 26.29 6.90
CA PRO A 254 8.96 26.74 8.16
C PRO A 254 7.93 27.22 9.20
N LEU A 255 6.77 27.69 8.74
CA LEU A 255 5.67 28.15 9.61
C LEU A 255 5.02 27.00 10.41
N ALA A 256 4.94 25.81 9.81
CA ALA A 256 4.41 24.63 10.50
C ALA A 256 5.44 23.96 11.43
N TRP A 257 6.73 24.26 11.26
CA TRP A 257 7.81 23.60 11.98
C TRP A 257 7.73 23.70 13.52
N PRO A 258 7.40 24.84 14.15
CA PRO A 258 7.29 24.91 15.62
C PRO A 258 6.24 23.95 16.19
N TRP A 259 5.14 23.74 15.47
CA TRP A 259 4.11 22.76 15.85
C TRP A 259 4.61 21.33 15.66
N ALA A 260 5.18 21.03 14.51
CA ALA A 260 5.74 19.70 14.20
C ALA A 260 6.87 19.33 15.17
N LYS A 261 7.76 20.27 15.52
CA LYS A 261 8.82 20.09 16.49
C LYS A 261 8.27 19.72 17.88
N ARG A 262 7.26 20.44 18.38
CA ARG A 262 6.66 20.16 19.69
C ARG A 262 5.97 18.80 19.71
N PHE A 263 5.30 18.44 18.63
CA PHE A 263 4.67 17.15 18.47
C PHE A 263 5.70 16.00 18.45
N ALA A 264 6.75 16.12 17.63
CA ALA A 264 7.84 15.15 17.55
C ALA A 264 8.59 14.99 18.88
N ALA A 265 8.91 16.10 19.58
CA ALA A 265 9.63 16.06 20.85
C ALA A 265 8.87 15.25 21.94
N ARG A 266 7.54 15.17 21.87
CA ARG A 266 6.72 14.38 22.80
C ARG A 266 6.60 12.92 22.39
N ALA A 267 6.58 12.65 21.10
CA ALA A 267 6.28 11.33 20.54
C ALA A 267 7.52 10.47 20.32
N VAL A 268 8.59 11.05 19.76
CA VAL A 268 9.77 10.31 19.33
C VAL A 268 10.44 9.52 20.46
N PRO A 269 10.66 10.07 21.69
CA PRO A 269 11.34 9.31 22.73
C PRO A 269 10.61 8.03 23.18
N SER A 270 9.27 8.00 23.14
CA SER A 270 8.52 6.80 23.46
C SER A 270 8.56 5.78 22.33
N LEU A 271 8.41 6.24 21.09
CA LEU A 271 8.53 5.37 19.91
C LEU A 271 9.92 4.72 19.84
N GLU A 272 10.99 5.47 20.11
CA GLU A 272 12.34 4.91 20.12
C GLU A 272 12.55 3.84 21.18
N ARG A 273 11.99 4.01 22.37
CA ARG A 273 12.05 2.99 23.43
C ARG A 273 11.28 1.73 23.03
N GLU A 274 10.10 1.89 22.43
CA GLU A 274 9.29 0.75 21.97
C GLU A 274 9.99 -0.02 20.85
N VAL A 275 10.54 0.67 19.84
CA VAL A 275 11.32 0.04 18.76
C VAL A 275 12.55 -0.69 19.31
N ALA A 276 13.29 -0.08 20.24
CA ALA A 276 14.45 -0.71 20.88
C ALA A 276 14.05 -1.97 21.66
N ALA A 277 12.89 -1.94 22.36
CA ALA A 277 12.39 -3.10 23.10
C ALA A 277 11.93 -4.25 22.19
N LEU A 278 11.42 -3.94 21.00
CA LEU A 278 11.03 -4.95 20.01
C LEU A 278 12.24 -5.66 19.37
N GLY A 279 13.35 -4.97 19.21
CA GLY A 279 14.54 -5.47 18.51
C GLY A 279 14.27 -5.83 17.05
N ARG A 280 13.30 -5.18 16.42
CA ARG A 280 12.96 -5.30 15.00
C ARG A 280 12.34 -4.02 14.47
N HIS A 281 12.39 -3.82 13.15
CA HIS A 281 11.88 -2.62 12.49
C HIS A 281 10.68 -2.88 11.57
N ASP A 282 10.31 -4.14 11.35
CA ASP A 282 9.15 -4.53 10.56
C ASP A 282 8.50 -5.80 11.12
N GLN A 283 7.34 -6.16 10.59
CA GLN A 283 6.59 -7.35 10.99
C GLN A 283 7.06 -8.64 10.29
N LEU A 284 7.96 -8.54 9.32
CA LEU A 284 8.48 -9.66 8.56
C LEU A 284 9.73 -10.25 9.21
N THR A 285 10.43 -9.45 10.01
CA THR A 285 11.66 -9.85 10.71
C THR A 285 11.33 -10.34 12.13
N PRO A 286 11.84 -11.50 12.56
CA PRO A 286 11.73 -11.91 13.96
C PRO A 286 12.38 -10.88 14.89
N GLY A 287 11.71 -10.53 15.99
CA GLY A 287 12.28 -9.63 16.99
C GLY A 287 13.38 -10.31 17.79
N THR A 288 14.44 -9.57 18.09
CA THR A 288 15.52 -10.00 19.01
C THR A 288 15.31 -9.45 20.43
N GLY A 289 14.29 -8.62 20.63
CA GLY A 289 13.94 -8.02 21.91
C GLY A 289 13.23 -8.99 22.85
N THR A 290 13.34 -8.74 24.14
CA THR A 290 12.62 -9.46 25.17
C THR A 290 11.12 -9.18 25.03
N PRO A 291 10.24 -10.20 24.94
CA PRO A 291 8.79 -9.94 24.85
C PRO A 291 8.34 -9.14 26.06
N ALA A 292 7.64 -8.03 25.84
CA ALA A 292 7.02 -7.29 26.93
C ALA A 292 6.07 -8.23 27.68
N VAL A 293 6.34 -8.45 28.95
CA VAL A 293 5.47 -9.21 29.85
C VAL A 293 4.09 -8.57 29.81
N LYS A 294 3.11 -9.27 29.27
CA LYS A 294 1.71 -8.86 29.32
C LYS A 294 1.28 -8.91 30.79
N THR A 295 1.39 -7.82 31.51
CA THR A 295 0.75 -7.66 32.80
C THR A 295 -0.75 -7.74 32.58
N ARG A 296 -1.36 -8.88 32.93
CA ARG A 296 -2.81 -8.98 33.05
C ARG A 296 -3.25 -7.95 34.08
N PRO A 297 -4.24 -7.09 33.79
CA PRO A 297 -4.84 -6.29 34.83
C PRO A 297 -5.50 -7.24 35.81
N SER A 298 -5.06 -7.20 37.09
CA SER A 298 -5.75 -7.82 38.21
C SER A 298 -7.15 -7.20 38.28
N ARG A 299 -8.16 -8.01 38.06
CA ARG A 299 -9.54 -7.63 38.35
C ARG A 299 -9.70 -7.51 39.89
N PRO A 300 -10.44 -6.49 40.36
CA PRO A 300 -10.84 -6.40 41.75
C PRO A 300 -11.87 -7.46 42.13
#